data_94055723ee8df9ddc8bbb8b4ae80a95b
#
_entry.id   94055723ee8df9ddc8bbb8b4ae80a95b
#
_cell.length_a   1.000
_cell.length_b   1.000
_cell.length_c   1.000
_cell.angle_alpha   90.00
_cell.angle_beta   90.00
_cell.angle_gamma   90.00
#
_symmetry.space_group_name_H-M   'P 1'
#
loop_
_entity.id
_entity.type
_entity.pdbx_description
1 polymer ?
#
loop_
_entity_poly.entity_id
_entity_poly.type
_entity_poly.pdbx_seq_one_letter_code
_entity_poly.pdbx_strand_id
1 'polypeptide(L)'
;MTKPYFRQVPNFEYVSRNPGDKYISEYIPVKNLFKRGKLREDIFGDLAFFEKYSIIGDERPDNVAYKFYGDSTLDWVVLLSNNILNIQSEWPMTQLTFDKVMLEKYASYENLYSGIHHYETEEIINSLGITILKGGIKISPTWKTNGNFLEIDSSKIGAIFSGDAITPSTEVTVYSEKEIPNLEVGSQFVITNVVENEYNGQYVVSDVIIRGQNGTIAFKYNLTSTPNIAFPQLADPKKEEILFTIRENSSIAGSSYYYEYWDAGLGYSVLIPSTSFVKEITNYEYELSLENKKRDIYLLKPRYLNVVFNDMDNIMPYKKGSVQYRNATLKRGDNIRLYE
;
A
#
# COMPACT_ATOMS: atom_id res chain seq x y z
N MET A 1 -0.09 -38.74 3.19
CA MET A 1 0.90 -38.78 2.09
C MET A 1 1.11 -37.36 1.61
N THR A 2 2.33 -36.89 1.70
CA THR A 2 2.70 -35.55 1.25
C THR A 2 2.66 -35.48 -0.27
N LYS A 3 2.07 -34.44 -0.81
CA LYS A 3 1.92 -34.26 -2.26
C LYS A 3 2.69 -32.99 -2.69
N PRO A 4 3.93 -33.10 -3.19
CA PRO A 4 4.64 -31.98 -3.76
C PRO A 4 3.84 -31.32 -4.87
N TYR A 5 3.82 -29.97 -4.90
CA TYR A 5 2.98 -29.18 -5.81
C TYR A 5 3.10 -29.60 -7.27
N PHE A 6 4.33 -29.65 -7.80
CA PHE A 6 4.55 -29.96 -9.21
C PHE A 6 4.17 -31.39 -9.63
N ARG A 7 4.05 -32.32 -8.67
CA ARG A 7 3.49 -33.65 -8.98
C ARG A 7 1.99 -33.62 -9.23
N GLN A 8 1.29 -32.64 -8.64
CA GLN A 8 -0.15 -32.46 -8.81
C GLN A 8 -0.50 -31.67 -10.08
N VAL A 9 0.42 -30.82 -10.57
CA VAL A 9 0.23 -30.06 -11.80
C VAL A 9 0.19 -31.01 -13.00
N PRO A 10 -0.89 -30.99 -13.82
CA PRO A 10 -1.02 -31.88 -14.97
C PRO A 10 -0.03 -31.48 -16.07
N ASN A 11 0.23 -32.43 -16.96
CA ASN A 11 1.11 -32.21 -18.09
C ASN A 11 0.34 -31.67 -19.30
N PHE A 12 1.08 -30.96 -20.13
CA PHE A 12 0.63 -30.45 -21.41
C PHE A 12 1.62 -30.93 -22.48
N GLU A 13 1.15 -31.62 -23.52
CA GLU A 13 1.98 -31.96 -24.66
C GLU A 13 2.20 -30.75 -25.53
N TYR A 14 3.42 -30.29 -25.56
CA TYR A 14 3.86 -29.11 -26.31
C TYR A 14 4.76 -29.56 -27.46
N VAL A 15 4.62 -28.88 -28.59
CA VAL A 15 5.49 -29.08 -29.73
C VAL A 15 6.64 -28.09 -29.65
N SER A 16 7.84 -28.62 -29.45
CA SER A 16 9.06 -27.81 -29.50
C SER A 16 9.47 -27.61 -30.96
N ARG A 17 9.57 -26.38 -31.42
CA ARG A 17 10.25 -26.04 -32.68
C ARG A 17 11.69 -25.68 -32.37
N ASN A 18 12.63 -26.49 -32.78
CA ASN A 18 14.00 -26.06 -32.91
C ASN A 18 14.11 -25.12 -34.12
N PRO A 19 14.78 -23.95 -33.99
CA PRO A 19 15.06 -23.10 -35.15
C PRO A 19 15.91 -23.89 -36.15
N GLY A 20 15.31 -24.35 -37.22
CA GLY A 20 15.98 -25.15 -38.22
C GLY A 20 15.24 -26.46 -38.62
N ASP A 21 14.32 -26.93 -37.80
CA ASP A 21 13.51 -28.10 -38.13
C ASP A 21 12.33 -27.72 -39.03
N LYS A 22 12.28 -28.31 -40.22
CA LYS A 22 11.17 -28.13 -41.19
C LYS A 22 9.87 -28.82 -40.77
N TYR A 23 9.92 -29.73 -39.85
CA TYR A 23 8.77 -30.55 -39.43
C TYR A 23 8.60 -30.54 -37.92
N ILE A 24 7.34 -30.48 -37.48
CA ILE A 24 6.95 -30.72 -36.09
C ILE A 24 7.03 -32.22 -35.85
N SER A 25 8.13 -32.69 -35.24
CA SER A 25 8.39 -34.12 -35.14
C SER A 25 7.99 -34.78 -33.84
N GLU A 26 8.02 -34.07 -32.72
CA GLU A 26 7.77 -34.70 -31.42
C GLU A 26 6.98 -33.79 -30.44
N TYR A 27 6.02 -34.42 -29.74
CA TYR A 27 5.33 -33.84 -28.63
C TYR A 27 6.07 -34.15 -27.33
N ILE A 28 6.46 -33.11 -26.62
CA ILE A 28 7.16 -33.23 -25.34
C ILE A 28 6.16 -32.90 -24.20
N PRO A 29 5.97 -33.83 -23.25
CA PRO A 29 5.13 -33.54 -22.08
C PRO A 29 5.84 -32.56 -21.13
N VAL A 30 5.28 -31.36 -20.97
CA VAL A 30 5.74 -30.34 -20.04
C VAL A 30 4.69 -30.09 -18.98
N LYS A 31 5.09 -29.59 -17.80
CA LYS A 31 4.13 -29.19 -16.77
C LYS A 31 3.32 -27.98 -17.22
N ASN A 32 2.00 -28.04 -17.04
CA ASN A 32 1.13 -26.91 -17.36
C ASN A 32 1.22 -25.83 -16.27
N LEU A 33 2.20 -24.94 -16.38
CA LEU A 33 2.41 -23.85 -15.42
C LEU A 33 1.30 -22.77 -15.47
N PHE A 34 0.42 -22.80 -16.47
CA PHE A 34 -0.76 -21.92 -16.50
C PHE A 34 -1.88 -22.40 -15.56
N LYS A 35 -1.80 -23.65 -15.10
CA LYS A 35 -2.69 -24.16 -14.05
C LYS A 35 -2.07 -23.92 -12.69
N ARG A 36 -2.80 -23.21 -11.85
CA ARG A 36 -2.39 -22.87 -10.47
C ARG A 36 -3.42 -23.38 -9.48
N GLY A 37 -2.96 -23.88 -8.34
CA GLY A 37 -3.79 -24.09 -7.17
C GLY A 37 -4.26 -22.78 -6.57
N LYS A 38 -5.45 -22.79 -6.01
CA LYS A 38 -6.01 -21.65 -5.25
C LYS A 38 -6.68 -22.23 -4.00
N LEU A 39 -6.50 -21.58 -2.87
CA LEU A 39 -7.34 -21.83 -1.71
C LEU A 39 -8.76 -21.36 -2.02
N ARG A 40 -9.75 -22.08 -1.49
CA ARG A 40 -11.15 -21.64 -1.57
C ARG A 40 -11.32 -20.29 -0.89
N GLU A 41 -12.25 -19.49 -1.40
CA GLU A 41 -12.49 -18.13 -0.90
C GLU A 41 -13.03 -18.12 0.53
N ASP A 42 -13.81 -19.13 0.92
CA ASP A 42 -14.30 -19.32 2.29
C ASP A 42 -13.17 -19.58 3.30
N ILE A 43 -12.10 -20.27 2.88
CA ILE A 43 -10.91 -20.50 3.72
C ILE A 43 -10.01 -19.25 3.70
N PHE A 44 -9.76 -18.69 2.52
CA PHE A 44 -8.83 -17.57 2.37
C PHE A 44 -9.33 -16.29 3.04
N GLY A 45 -10.64 -16.07 3.08
CA GLY A 45 -11.28 -14.89 3.67
C GLY A 45 -11.43 -14.91 5.19
N ASP A 46 -11.18 -16.05 5.86
CA ASP A 46 -11.37 -16.17 7.30
C ASP A 46 -10.05 -16.49 8.03
N LEU A 47 -9.58 -15.54 8.81
CA LEU A 47 -8.35 -15.66 9.62
C LEU A 47 -8.41 -16.80 10.66
N ALA A 48 -9.60 -17.32 11.01
CA ALA A 48 -9.73 -18.42 11.94
C ALA A 48 -9.07 -19.72 11.45
N PHE A 49 -8.91 -19.87 10.12
CA PHE A 49 -8.21 -21.01 9.51
C PHE A 49 -6.69 -20.91 9.57
N PHE A 50 -6.16 -19.74 9.87
CA PHE A 50 -4.73 -19.47 9.83
C PHE A 50 -4.14 -19.24 11.21
N GLU A 51 -2.83 -19.32 11.28
CA GLU A 51 -2.00 -18.93 12.40
C GLU A 51 -0.98 -17.91 11.93
N LYS A 52 -0.79 -16.82 12.68
CA LYS A 52 0.20 -15.81 12.36
C LYS A 52 1.59 -16.36 12.64
N TYR A 53 2.49 -16.23 11.70
CA TYR A 53 3.89 -16.63 11.80
C TYR A 53 4.80 -15.49 11.36
N SER A 54 5.86 -15.23 12.12
CA SER A 54 6.86 -14.24 11.75
C SER A 54 8.14 -14.95 11.29
N ILE A 55 8.57 -14.69 10.08
CA ILE A 55 9.77 -15.27 9.47
C ILE A 55 11.00 -14.74 10.19
N ILE A 56 11.83 -15.64 10.73
CA ILE A 56 13.01 -15.31 11.50
C ILE A 56 14.26 -15.45 10.63
N GLY A 57 15.07 -14.39 10.56
CA GLY A 57 16.32 -14.41 9.78
C GLY A 57 16.07 -14.67 8.29
N ASP A 58 16.82 -15.61 7.72
CA ASP A 58 16.81 -15.94 6.28
C ASP A 58 16.02 -17.24 6.00
N GLU A 59 14.95 -17.50 6.74
CA GLU A 59 14.12 -18.68 6.53
C GLU A 59 13.51 -18.68 5.13
N ARG A 60 13.64 -19.82 4.44
CA ARG A 60 13.01 -20.09 3.16
C ARG A 60 11.63 -20.72 3.36
N PRO A 61 10.73 -20.69 2.36
CA PRO A 61 9.41 -21.33 2.46
C PRO A 61 9.44 -22.80 2.86
N ASP A 62 10.43 -23.57 2.40
CA ASP A 62 10.66 -24.96 2.74
C ASP A 62 11.05 -25.16 4.22
N ASN A 63 11.85 -24.24 4.77
CA ASN A 63 12.22 -24.26 6.20
C ASN A 63 11.02 -23.94 7.09
N VAL A 64 10.22 -22.95 6.70
CA VAL A 64 8.97 -22.60 7.40
C VAL A 64 7.99 -23.77 7.35
N ALA A 65 7.82 -24.40 6.17
CA ALA A 65 6.96 -25.57 6.01
C ALA A 65 7.41 -26.74 6.91
N TYR A 66 8.72 -27.00 6.96
CA TYR A 66 9.25 -28.05 7.83
C TYR A 66 9.01 -27.76 9.31
N LYS A 67 9.26 -26.53 9.75
CA LYS A 67 9.06 -26.14 11.16
C LYS A 67 7.59 -26.23 11.59
N PHE A 68 6.68 -25.83 10.72
CA PHE A 68 5.27 -25.70 11.06
C PHE A 68 4.46 -26.99 10.77
N TYR A 69 4.72 -27.63 9.63
CA TYR A 69 3.99 -28.85 9.20
C TYR A 69 4.77 -30.14 9.41
N GLY A 70 6.08 -30.07 9.71
CA GLY A 70 6.95 -31.25 9.78
C GLY A 70 7.38 -31.78 8.40
N ASP A 71 7.07 -31.08 7.31
CA ASP A 71 7.37 -31.49 5.95
C ASP A 71 7.72 -30.31 5.06
N SER A 72 8.97 -30.29 4.57
CA SER A 72 9.47 -29.22 3.68
C SER A 72 8.80 -29.20 2.31
N THR A 73 8.18 -30.30 1.87
CA THR A 73 7.48 -30.37 0.57
C THR A 73 6.13 -29.65 0.56
N LEU A 74 5.71 -29.10 1.71
CA LEU A 74 4.51 -28.27 1.85
C LEU A 74 4.80 -26.77 1.74
N ASP A 75 5.98 -26.37 1.25
CA ASP A 75 6.36 -24.98 0.95
C ASP A 75 5.31 -24.27 0.10
N TRP A 76 4.71 -24.96 -0.85
CA TRP A 76 3.65 -24.42 -1.68
C TRP A 76 2.37 -24.04 -0.91
N VAL A 77 2.06 -24.73 0.21
CA VAL A 77 0.94 -24.36 1.08
C VAL A 77 1.23 -23.04 1.77
N VAL A 78 2.47 -22.83 2.24
CA VAL A 78 2.93 -21.56 2.81
C VAL A 78 2.74 -20.43 1.80
N LEU A 79 3.18 -20.61 0.55
CA LEU A 79 3.07 -19.62 -0.51
C LEU A 79 1.61 -19.34 -0.90
N LEU A 80 0.78 -20.39 -1.01
CA LEU A 80 -0.64 -20.27 -1.31
C LEU A 80 -1.42 -19.53 -0.20
N SER A 81 -1.10 -19.81 1.06
CA SER A 81 -1.74 -19.18 2.21
C SER A 81 -1.56 -17.66 2.23
N ASN A 82 -0.48 -17.18 1.65
CA ASN A 82 -0.14 -15.75 1.56
C ASN A 82 -0.32 -15.17 0.16
N ASN A 83 -0.87 -15.95 -0.78
CA ASN A 83 -1.01 -15.57 -2.18
C ASN A 83 0.29 -15.11 -2.85
N ILE A 84 1.43 -15.63 -2.40
CA ILE A 84 2.75 -15.32 -2.94
C ILE A 84 2.90 -15.98 -4.32
N LEU A 85 3.13 -15.18 -5.34
CA LEU A 85 3.33 -15.61 -6.73
C LEU A 85 4.79 -15.61 -7.13
N ASN A 86 5.50 -14.61 -6.70
CA ASN A 86 6.90 -14.42 -7.01
C ASN A 86 7.71 -14.37 -5.70
N ILE A 87 8.38 -15.48 -5.42
CA ILE A 87 9.20 -15.61 -4.20
C ILE A 87 10.32 -14.56 -4.17
N GLN A 88 10.87 -14.16 -5.32
CA GLN A 88 11.99 -13.20 -5.36
C GLN A 88 11.59 -11.79 -4.93
N SER A 89 10.34 -11.38 -5.17
CA SER A 89 9.86 -10.04 -4.84
C SER A 89 8.98 -10.00 -3.59
N GLU A 90 8.25 -11.09 -3.30
CA GLU A 90 7.21 -11.13 -2.27
C GLU A 90 7.64 -11.84 -0.99
N TRP A 91 8.70 -12.64 -1.04
CA TRP A 91 9.33 -13.25 0.14
C TRP A 91 10.42 -12.34 0.70
N PRO A 92 10.66 -12.32 2.03
CA PRO A 92 11.74 -11.51 2.61
C PRO A 92 13.10 -11.88 2.02
N MET A 93 13.86 -10.86 1.65
CA MET A 93 15.24 -11.04 1.16
C MET A 93 16.18 -11.37 2.31
N THR A 94 17.28 -12.04 1.99
CA THR A 94 18.43 -12.10 2.92
C THR A 94 19.05 -10.71 3.08
N GLN A 95 19.67 -10.43 4.23
CA GLN A 95 20.28 -9.11 4.47
C GLN A 95 21.28 -8.74 3.37
N LEU A 96 22.13 -9.68 2.95
CA LEU A 96 23.11 -9.45 1.88
C LEU A 96 22.45 -9.09 0.53
N THR A 97 21.34 -9.76 0.20
CA THR A 97 20.59 -9.46 -1.04
C THR A 97 19.90 -8.12 -0.94
N PHE A 98 19.31 -7.82 0.21
CA PHE A 98 18.63 -6.55 0.47
C PHE A 98 19.62 -5.38 0.32
N ASP A 99 20.79 -5.43 0.99
CA ASP A 99 21.79 -4.38 0.93
C ASP A 99 22.28 -4.14 -0.51
N LYS A 100 22.50 -5.23 -1.27
CA LYS A 100 22.92 -5.14 -2.67
C LYS A 100 21.84 -4.49 -3.55
N VAL A 101 20.60 -4.94 -3.44
CA VAL A 101 19.46 -4.41 -4.23
C VAL A 101 19.21 -2.95 -3.88
N MET A 102 19.30 -2.59 -2.59
CA MET A 102 19.12 -1.21 -2.17
C MET A 102 20.22 -0.31 -2.67
N LEU A 103 21.47 -0.77 -2.65
CA LEU A 103 22.59 0.00 -3.21
C LEU A 103 22.43 0.20 -4.73
N GLU A 104 21.98 -0.80 -5.46
CA GLU A 104 21.69 -0.67 -6.89
C GLU A 104 20.53 0.33 -7.14
N LYS A 105 19.49 0.31 -6.29
CA LYS A 105 18.31 1.19 -6.42
C LYS A 105 18.63 2.67 -6.14
N TYR A 106 19.41 2.94 -5.10
CA TYR A 106 19.71 4.32 -4.65
C TYR A 106 21.08 4.83 -5.12
N ALA A 107 21.86 4.03 -5.82
CA ALA A 107 23.13 4.32 -6.44
C ALA A 107 24.29 4.69 -5.48
N SER A 108 24.02 5.06 -4.24
CA SER A 108 25.05 5.38 -3.24
C SER A 108 24.57 5.10 -1.81
N TYR A 109 25.52 4.84 -0.92
CA TYR A 109 25.23 4.71 0.52
C TYR A 109 24.69 6.02 1.12
N GLU A 110 25.18 7.16 0.65
CA GLU A 110 24.73 8.46 1.13
C GLU A 110 23.24 8.67 0.82
N ASN A 111 22.82 8.43 -0.42
CA ASN A 111 21.40 8.52 -0.80
C ASN A 111 20.54 7.51 -0.06
N LEU A 112 21.07 6.33 0.24
CA LEU A 112 20.34 5.29 0.95
C LEU A 112 20.09 5.64 2.42
N TYR A 113 21.15 6.04 3.14
CA TYR A 113 21.09 6.24 4.61
C TYR A 113 20.79 7.67 5.04
N SER A 114 21.13 8.67 4.22
CA SER A 114 20.90 10.09 4.54
C SER A 114 19.80 10.73 3.71
N GLY A 115 19.40 10.11 2.58
CA GLY A 115 18.28 10.59 1.76
C GLY A 115 16.96 10.39 2.49
N ILE A 116 16.17 11.47 2.62
CA ILE A 116 14.86 11.43 3.25
C ILE A 116 13.84 10.96 2.22
N HIS A 117 13.12 9.87 2.54
CA HIS A 117 12.03 9.36 1.71
C HIS A 117 10.73 10.13 1.96
N HIS A 118 10.39 10.35 3.23
CA HIS A 118 9.21 11.11 3.63
C HIS A 118 9.28 11.46 5.13
N TYR A 119 8.31 12.22 5.58
CA TYR A 119 8.15 12.58 6.98
C TYR A 119 6.95 11.83 7.56
N GLU A 120 7.06 11.41 8.83
CA GLU A 120 5.98 10.78 9.59
C GLU A 120 5.81 11.48 10.94
N THR A 121 4.62 11.30 11.55
CA THR A 121 4.41 11.75 12.93
C THR A 121 5.00 10.76 13.92
N GLU A 122 5.50 11.27 15.05
CA GLU A 122 5.71 10.48 16.26
C GLU A 122 4.42 10.44 17.10
N GLU A 123 4.26 9.39 17.88
CA GLU A 123 3.10 9.24 18.74
C GLU A 123 3.17 10.24 19.89
N ILE A 124 2.07 10.96 20.12
CA ILE A 124 1.89 11.85 21.28
C ILE A 124 0.86 11.21 22.19
N ILE A 125 1.26 10.96 23.42
CA ILE A 125 0.41 10.42 24.48
C ILE A 125 0.23 11.50 25.55
N ASN A 126 -0.99 11.72 26.00
CA ASN A 126 -1.27 12.67 27.07
C ASN A 126 -0.90 12.12 28.46
N SER A 127 -1.04 12.94 29.50
CA SER A 127 -0.75 12.56 30.89
C SER A 127 -1.61 11.41 31.42
N LEU A 128 -2.75 11.11 30.80
CA LEU A 128 -3.65 10.02 31.15
C LEU A 128 -3.37 8.72 30.35
N GLY A 129 -2.32 8.70 29.53
CA GLY A 129 -1.98 7.53 28.70
C GLY A 129 -2.83 7.38 27.43
N ILE A 130 -3.58 8.41 27.03
CA ILE A 130 -4.40 8.42 25.84
C ILE A 130 -3.60 8.96 24.67
N THR A 131 -3.57 8.23 23.54
CA THR A 131 -2.93 8.69 22.31
C THR A 131 -3.70 9.87 21.72
N ILE A 132 -3.07 11.04 21.69
CA ILE A 132 -3.60 12.28 21.11
C ILE A 132 -3.24 12.36 19.61
N LEU A 133 -2.00 12.03 19.27
CA LEU A 133 -1.53 11.95 17.91
C LEU A 133 -0.92 10.57 17.67
N LYS A 134 -1.43 9.85 16.66
CA LYS A 134 -0.91 8.55 16.30
C LYS A 134 0.41 8.71 15.55
N GLY A 135 1.40 7.88 15.89
CA GLY A 135 2.66 7.77 15.14
C GLY A 135 2.51 7.07 13.80
N GLY A 136 3.48 7.28 12.90
CA GLY A 136 3.55 6.62 11.61
C GLY A 136 2.58 7.18 10.56
N ILE A 137 2.09 8.40 10.75
CA ILE A 137 1.23 9.08 9.78
C ILE A 137 2.11 9.91 8.86
N LYS A 138 2.05 9.67 7.55
CA LYS A 138 2.80 10.46 6.56
C LYS A 138 2.32 11.90 6.52
N ILE A 139 3.26 12.81 6.52
CA ILE A 139 3.04 14.25 6.50
C ILE A 139 3.86 14.92 5.40
N SER A 140 3.46 16.13 4.99
CA SER A 140 4.20 16.90 3.99
C SER A 140 5.49 17.47 4.58
N PRO A 141 6.57 17.60 3.76
CA PRO A 141 7.81 18.28 4.17
C PRO A 141 7.61 19.72 4.63
N THR A 142 6.60 20.40 4.11
CA THR A 142 6.26 21.79 4.46
C THR A 142 5.85 21.97 5.92
N TRP A 143 5.42 20.93 6.59
CA TRP A 143 5.07 20.92 8.02
C TRP A 143 6.20 21.30 8.94
N LYS A 144 7.42 20.89 8.56
CA LYS A 144 8.63 21.21 9.32
C LYS A 144 9.00 22.69 9.20
N THR A 145 8.61 23.34 8.11
CA THR A 145 9.05 24.68 7.75
C THR A 145 7.97 25.77 7.79
N ASN A 146 6.71 25.43 7.57
CA ASN A 146 5.65 26.41 7.31
C ASN A 146 4.51 26.44 8.36
N GLY A 147 4.65 25.80 9.42
CA GLY A 147 4.04 25.75 10.75
C GLY A 147 2.64 26.21 11.01
N ASN A 148 1.92 26.95 10.27
CA ASN A 148 0.57 27.42 10.61
C ASN A 148 -0.51 26.99 9.64
N PHE A 149 -0.16 26.23 8.61
CA PHE A 149 -1.07 25.96 7.54
C PHE A 149 -1.37 24.46 7.46
N LEU A 150 -2.66 24.17 7.38
CA LEU A 150 -3.13 22.88 6.93
C LEU A 150 -2.83 22.78 5.43
N GLU A 151 -2.00 21.84 5.02
CA GLU A 151 -1.76 21.58 3.60
C GLU A 151 -2.80 20.58 3.06
N ILE A 152 -3.53 21.00 2.02
CA ILE A 152 -4.51 20.19 1.31
C ILE A 152 -3.97 19.88 -0.09
N ASP A 153 -3.47 18.66 -0.26
CA ASP A 153 -3.10 18.15 -1.58
C ASP A 153 -4.36 17.89 -2.41
N SER A 154 -4.40 18.35 -3.66
CA SER A 154 -5.56 18.22 -4.53
C SER A 154 -5.97 16.77 -4.79
N SER A 155 -5.05 15.82 -4.67
CA SER A 155 -5.33 14.39 -4.76
C SER A 155 -6.28 13.84 -3.69
N LYS A 156 -6.58 14.63 -2.66
CA LYS A 156 -7.50 14.28 -1.56
C LYS A 156 -8.80 15.06 -1.61
N ILE A 157 -8.94 15.89 -2.61
CA ILE A 157 -10.14 16.67 -2.89
C ILE A 157 -10.99 15.87 -3.86
N GLY A 158 -12.24 15.60 -3.51
CA GLY A 158 -13.20 14.94 -4.41
C GLY A 158 -13.72 15.90 -5.48
N ALA A 159 -13.91 17.17 -5.14
CA ALA A 159 -14.28 18.22 -6.09
C ALA A 159 -13.85 19.61 -5.60
N ILE A 160 -13.46 20.45 -6.52
CA ILE A 160 -13.19 21.88 -6.31
C ILE A 160 -13.78 22.67 -7.47
N PHE A 161 -14.45 23.76 -7.19
CA PHE A 161 -14.97 24.64 -8.23
C PHE A 161 -15.14 26.07 -7.72
N SER A 162 -15.06 27.03 -8.64
CA SER A 162 -15.33 28.43 -8.36
C SER A 162 -16.73 28.82 -8.78
N GLY A 163 -17.36 29.71 -8.03
CA GLY A 163 -18.70 30.21 -8.33
C GLY A 163 -19.78 29.12 -8.30
N ASP A 164 -20.60 29.07 -9.34
CA ASP A 164 -21.65 28.08 -9.55
C ASP A 164 -21.20 26.85 -10.37
N ALA A 165 -19.90 26.66 -10.50
CA ALA A 165 -19.26 25.64 -11.34
C ALA A 165 -19.41 25.85 -12.88
N ILE A 166 -20.08 26.88 -13.30
CA ILE A 166 -20.26 27.27 -14.70
C ILE A 166 -19.63 28.63 -14.95
N THR A 167 -19.97 29.57 -14.09
CA THR A 167 -19.45 30.95 -14.15
C THR A 167 -18.39 31.13 -13.07
N PRO A 168 -17.11 31.31 -13.44
CA PRO A 168 -16.04 31.51 -12.47
C PRO A 168 -16.29 32.73 -11.58
N SER A 169 -15.99 32.59 -10.30
CA SER A 169 -15.98 33.69 -9.34
C SER A 169 -14.77 33.58 -8.42
N THR A 170 -14.55 34.56 -7.55
CA THR A 170 -13.48 34.46 -6.55
C THR A 170 -13.81 33.49 -5.42
N GLU A 171 -15.08 33.18 -5.18
CA GLU A 171 -15.48 32.21 -4.17
C GLU A 171 -15.29 30.77 -4.70
N VAL A 172 -14.55 29.96 -3.99
CA VAL A 172 -14.25 28.56 -4.31
C VAL A 172 -14.86 27.65 -3.27
N THR A 173 -15.49 26.59 -3.75
CA THR A 173 -16.05 25.51 -2.92
C THR A 173 -15.20 24.25 -3.10
N VAL A 174 -14.85 23.61 -1.99
CA VAL A 174 -14.06 22.37 -1.93
C VAL A 174 -14.87 21.30 -1.24
N TYR A 175 -14.91 20.11 -1.85
CA TYR A 175 -15.41 18.87 -1.26
C TYR A 175 -14.25 17.91 -1.07
N SER A 176 -13.93 17.57 0.17
CA SER A 176 -12.88 16.60 0.50
C SER A 176 -13.43 15.17 0.45
N GLU A 177 -12.62 14.21 0.01
CA GLU A 177 -12.98 12.80 0.07
C GLU A 177 -13.02 12.25 1.50
N LYS A 178 -12.29 12.88 2.41
CA LYS A 178 -12.24 12.52 3.84
C LYS A 178 -12.47 13.75 4.69
N GLU A 179 -12.92 13.52 5.92
CA GLU A 179 -13.05 14.56 6.92
C GLU A 179 -11.69 15.21 7.22
N ILE A 180 -11.62 16.54 7.15
CA ILE A 180 -10.43 17.31 7.49
C ILE A 180 -10.56 17.75 8.96
N PRO A 181 -9.75 17.19 9.87
CA PRO A 181 -9.86 17.50 11.28
C PRO A 181 -9.46 18.97 11.55
N ASN A 182 -10.12 19.58 12.52
CA ASN A 182 -9.83 20.93 13.01
C ASN A 182 -9.88 22.06 11.96
N LEU A 183 -10.49 21.85 10.81
CA LEU A 183 -10.72 22.88 9.81
C LEU A 183 -12.01 23.64 10.15
N GLU A 184 -11.89 24.90 10.53
CA GLU A 184 -12.99 25.79 10.92
C GLU A 184 -12.95 27.09 10.13
N VAL A 185 -14.01 27.87 10.20
CA VAL A 185 -14.02 29.24 9.64
C VAL A 185 -12.90 30.04 10.27
N GLY A 186 -12.09 30.69 9.44
CA GLY A 186 -10.89 31.42 9.87
C GLY A 186 -9.61 30.58 9.93
N SER A 187 -9.68 29.24 9.77
CA SER A 187 -8.48 28.41 9.67
C SER A 187 -7.68 28.74 8.42
N GLN A 188 -6.38 28.84 8.56
CA GLN A 188 -5.46 29.01 7.43
C GLN A 188 -5.06 27.66 6.87
N PHE A 189 -4.99 27.56 5.56
CA PHE A 189 -4.59 26.33 4.86
C PHE A 189 -3.87 26.65 3.56
N VAL A 190 -3.18 25.66 3.02
CA VAL A 190 -2.52 25.72 1.70
C VAL A 190 -3.11 24.65 0.82
N ILE A 191 -3.52 24.99 -0.40
CA ILE A 191 -3.87 24.03 -1.45
C ILE A 191 -2.66 23.85 -2.37
N THR A 192 -2.36 22.60 -2.70
CA THR A 192 -1.25 22.22 -3.57
C THR A 192 -1.69 21.21 -4.64
N ASN A 193 -0.91 21.12 -5.72
CA ASN A 193 -1.08 20.12 -6.78
C ASN A 193 -2.40 20.19 -7.58
N VAL A 194 -3.13 21.30 -7.54
CA VAL A 194 -4.16 21.57 -8.54
C VAL A 194 -3.47 21.92 -9.86
N VAL A 195 -3.93 21.35 -10.98
CA VAL A 195 -3.29 21.56 -12.29
C VAL A 195 -3.30 23.02 -12.68
N GLU A 196 -4.42 23.70 -12.48
CA GLU A 196 -4.54 25.15 -12.67
C GLU A 196 -3.96 25.90 -11.49
N ASN A 197 -2.82 26.51 -11.71
CA ASN A 197 -1.98 27.13 -10.69
C ASN A 197 -2.69 28.28 -9.93
N GLU A 198 -3.76 28.84 -10.49
CA GLU A 198 -4.57 29.88 -9.90
C GLU A 198 -5.25 29.44 -8.58
N TYR A 199 -5.48 28.15 -8.41
CA TYR A 199 -6.10 27.56 -7.23
C TYR A 199 -5.09 27.14 -6.16
N ASN A 200 -3.81 27.04 -6.50
CA ASN A 200 -2.76 26.72 -5.55
C ASN A 200 -2.37 27.95 -4.75
N GLY A 201 -2.19 27.78 -3.46
CA GLY A 201 -1.75 28.87 -2.61
C GLY A 201 -2.25 28.78 -1.19
N GLN A 202 -2.00 29.85 -0.45
CA GLN A 202 -2.38 29.99 0.94
C GLN A 202 -3.68 30.77 1.04
N TYR A 203 -4.65 30.21 1.76
CA TYR A 203 -5.98 30.77 1.90
C TYR A 203 -6.50 30.67 3.34
N VAL A 204 -7.64 31.31 3.57
CA VAL A 204 -8.39 31.24 4.84
C VAL A 204 -9.78 30.69 4.54
N VAL A 205 -10.26 29.77 5.39
CA VAL A 205 -11.61 29.24 5.28
C VAL A 205 -12.62 30.36 5.53
N SER A 206 -13.45 30.65 4.54
CA SER A 206 -14.50 31.67 4.65
C SER A 206 -15.81 31.12 5.19
N ASP A 207 -16.13 29.86 4.89
CA ASP A 207 -17.34 29.19 5.36
C ASP A 207 -17.14 27.66 5.40
N VAL A 208 -17.89 26.98 6.28
CA VAL A 208 -17.93 25.52 6.39
C VAL A 208 -19.32 25.04 6.03
N ILE A 209 -19.46 24.34 4.88
CA ILE A 209 -20.75 23.91 4.32
C ILE A 209 -21.20 22.60 4.95
N ILE A 210 -20.32 21.61 5.05
CA ILE A 210 -20.65 20.28 5.56
C ILE A 210 -19.61 19.88 6.60
N ARG A 211 -20.11 19.52 7.79
CA ARG A 211 -19.31 18.93 8.89
C ARG A 211 -19.66 17.45 9.04
N GLY A 212 -18.63 16.63 9.19
CA GLY A 212 -18.74 15.25 9.62
C GLY A 212 -18.56 15.11 11.15
N GLN A 213 -18.41 13.88 11.62
CA GLN A 213 -18.23 13.58 13.06
C GLN A 213 -16.85 14.01 13.59
N ASN A 214 -15.80 13.91 12.74
CA ASN A 214 -14.40 14.13 13.13
C ASN A 214 -13.75 15.30 12.39
N GLY A 215 -14.49 16.03 11.56
CA GLY A 215 -13.91 17.15 10.81
C GLY A 215 -14.82 17.73 9.74
N THR A 216 -14.26 18.59 8.92
CA THR A 216 -14.96 19.27 7.83
C THR A 216 -14.85 18.47 6.53
N ILE A 217 -15.98 18.30 5.83
CA ILE A 217 -16.07 17.63 4.53
C ILE A 217 -16.14 18.65 3.40
N ALA A 218 -16.88 19.75 3.58
CA ALA A 218 -17.00 20.78 2.55
C ALA A 218 -16.85 22.19 3.16
N PHE A 219 -16.07 23.01 2.47
CA PHE A 219 -15.77 24.37 2.91
C PHE A 219 -15.58 25.32 1.72
N LYS A 220 -15.56 26.63 2.01
CA LYS A 220 -15.33 27.68 1.04
C LYS A 220 -14.09 28.51 1.39
N TYR A 221 -13.48 29.07 0.36
CA TYR A 221 -12.44 30.08 0.48
C TYR A 221 -12.50 31.07 -0.68
N ASN A 222 -11.76 32.17 -0.63
CA ASN A 222 -11.75 33.17 -1.66
C ASN A 222 -10.37 33.29 -2.33
N LEU A 223 -10.38 33.29 -3.66
CA LEU A 223 -9.22 33.63 -4.47
C LEU A 223 -9.01 35.16 -4.50
N THR A 224 -7.80 35.57 -4.80
CA THR A 224 -7.45 37.00 -4.98
C THR A 224 -7.97 37.58 -6.29
N SER A 225 -8.21 36.73 -7.28
CA SER A 225 -8.76 37.10 -8.60
C SER A 225 -9.67 35.98 -9.11
N THR A 226 -10.59 36.33 -10.01
CA THR A 226 -11.46 35.33 -10.66
C THR A 226 -10.61 34.43 -11.56
N PRO A 227 -10.69 33.10 -11.40
CA PRO A 227 -9.91 32.15 -12.20
C PRO A 227 -10.47 32.04 -13.61
N ASN A 228 -9.64 31.55 -14.54
CA ASN A 228 -10.06 31.38 -15.93
C ASN A 228 -10.99 30.17 -16.13
N ILE A 229 -10.88 29.18 -15.27
CA ILE A 229 -11.63 27.92 -15.33
C ILE A 229 -12.39 27.73 -14.03
N ALA A 230 -13.71 27.50 -14.12
CA ALA A 230 -14.55 27.27 -12.93
C ALA A 230 -14.34 25.88 -12.28
N PHE A 231 -13.92 24.88 -13.07
CA PHE A 231 -13.73 23.50 -12.63
C PHE A 231 -12.28 23.06 -12.94
N PRO A 232 -11.33 23.26 -12.00
CA PRO A 232 -9.94 22.91 -12.23
C PRO A 232 -9.73 21.38 -12.18
N GLN A 233 -8.65 20.92 -12.81
CA GLN A 233 -8.25 19.51 -12.80
C GLN A 233 -7.48 19.19 -11.52
N LEU A 234 -7.86 18.11 -10.83
CA LEU A 234 -7.20 17.62 -9.64
C LEU A 234 -6.07 16.62 -10.01
N ALA A 235 -5.09 16.51 -9.11
CA ALA A 235 -4.06 15.48 -9.24
C ALA A 235 -4.61 14.07 -8.98
N ASP A 236 -3.92 13.05 -9.51
CA ASP A 236 -4.28 11.67 -9.24
C ASP A 236 -4.21 11.34 -7.73
N PRO A 237 -5.14 10.51 -7.22
CA PRO A 237 -5.19 10.18 -5.80
C PRO A 237 -3.91 9.53 -5.28
N LYS A 238 -3.24 10.19 -4.33
CA LYS A 238 -2.12 9.62 -3.56
C LYS A 238 -2.65 8.97 -2.31
N LYS A 239 -2.38 7.69 -2.11
CA LYS A 239 -3.10 6.84 -1.13
C LYS A 239 -2.84 7.10 0.36
N GLU A 240 -1.86 7.90 0.81
CA GLU A 240 -1.41 7.77 2.20
C GLU A 240 -1.00 9.05 2.96
N GLU A 241 -1.35 10.24 2.51
CA GLU A 241 -1.03 11.46 3.27
C GLU A 241 -2.19 11.92 4.15
N ILE A 242 -1.93 12.28 5.39
CA ILE A 242 -2.90 12.84 6.34
C ILE A 242 -2.54 14.28 6.63
N LEU A 243 -3.56 15.09 6.84
CA LEU A 243 -3.46 16.52 7.04
C LEU A 243 -3.62 16.86 8.53
N PHE A 244 -2.77 17.72 9.04
CA PHE A 244 -2.83 18.19 10.41
C PHE A 244 -2.81 19.72 10.48
N THR A 245 -3.23 20.27 11.60
CA THR A 245 -3.10 21.69 11.90
C THR A 245 -1.91 21.92 12.84
N ILE A 246 -0.93 22.71 12.41
CA ILE A 246 0.14 23.19 13.25
C ILE A 246 -0.16 24.66 13.59
N ARG A 247 -0.07 25.02 14.86
CA ARG A 247 -0.24 26.41 15.30
C ARG A 247 1.11 27.01 15.66
N GLU A 248 1.35 28.23 15.20
CA GLU A 248 2.48 29.04 15.65
C GLU A 248 2.19 29.59 17.04
N ASN A 249 3.14 29.45 17.95
CA ASN A 249 3.07 30.15 19.23
C ASN A 249 3.85 31.43 19.16
N SER A 250 3.16 32.53 18.91
CA SER A 250 3.73 33.87 18.82
C SER A 250 4.31 34.41 20.14
N SER A 251 4.06 33.74 21.28
CA SER A 251 4.53 34.14 22.58
C SER A 251 5.94 33.63 22.93
N ILE A 252 6.50 32.71 22.12
CA ILE A 252 7.84 32.20 22.33
C ILE A 252 8.79 32.83 21.33
N ALA A 253 9.79 33.54 21.84
CA ALA A 253 10.82 34.18 21.02
C ALA A 253 11.63 33.14 20.23
N GLY A 254 11.47 33.14 18.92
CA GLY A 254 12.07 32.22 17.96
C GLY A 254 10.98 31.48 17.18
N SER A 255 11.12 31.36 15.85
CA SER A 255 10.18 30.74 14.94
C SER A 255 10.16 29.21 15.10
N SER A 256 9.59 28.73 16.19
CA SER A 256 9.36 27.31 16.43
C SER A 256 7.89 27.00 16.26
N TYR A 257 7.60 25.92 15.54
CA TYR A 257 6.25 25.45 15.26
C TYR A 257 5.83 24.42 16.29
N TYR A 258 4.58 24.46 16.75
CA TYR A 258 4.06 23.63 17.82
C TYR A 258 2.77 22.94 17.40
N TYR A 259 2.60 21.69 17.88
CA TYR A 259 1.30 21.03 17.96
C TYR A 259 0.69 21.31 19.32
N GLU A 260 -0.53 21.87 19.36
CA GLU A 260 -1.26 22.19 20.57
C GLU A 260 -2.40 21.19 20.78
N TYR A 261 -2.49 20.64 21.98
CA TYR A 261 -3.63 19.83 22.39
C TYR A 261 -4.02 20.10 23.84
N TRP A 262 -5.30 19.91 24.16
CA TRP A 262 -5.79 20.01 25.54
C TRP A 262 -5.48 18.72 26.30
N ASP A 263 -4.75 18.79 27.41
CA ASP A 263 -4.51 17.68 28.31
C ASP A 263 -5.49 17.73 29.49
N ALA A 264 -6.48 16.81 29.48
CA ALA A 264 -7.50 16.74 30.51
C ALA A 264 -6.96 16.35 31.89
N GLY A 265 -5.83 15.65 31.94
CA GLY A 265 -5.17 15.30 33.21
C GLY A 265 -4.41 16.46 33.84
N LEU A 266 -3.85 17.33 33.01
CA LEU A 266 -3.12 18.53 33.45
C LEU A 266 -4.04 19.74 33.60
N GLY A 267 -5.17 19.78 32.89
CA GLY A 267 -6.12 20.90 32.91
C GLY A 267 -5.67 22.13 32.13
N TYR A 268 -4.72 21.99 31.21
CA TYR A 268 -4.26 23.06 30.34
C TYR A 268 -3.79 22.53 28.97
N SER A 269 -3.64 23.46 28.00
CA SER A 269 -3.11 23.14 26.69
C SER A 269 -1.61 22.87 26.74
N VAL A 270 -1.17 21.74 26.16
CA VAL A 270 0.23 21.37 25.99
C VAL A 270 0.67 21.71 24.58
N LEU A 271 1.85 22.32 24.47
CA LEU A 271 2.49 22.68 23.21
C LEU A 271 3.70 21.77 22.99
N ILE A 272 3.71 21.04 21.86
CA ILE A 272 4.84 20.17 21.50
C ILE A 272 5.51 20.75 20.26
N PRO A 273 6.84 21.00 20.28
CA PRO A 273 7.54 21.53 19.12
C PRO A 273 7.51 20.54 17.95
N SER A 274 7.46 21.05 16.72
CA SER A 274 7.40 20.24 15.51
C SER A 274 8.57 19.25 15.39
N THR A 275 9.74 19.62 15.91
CA THR A 275 10.93 18.75 15.97
C THR A 275 10.74 17.50 16.83
N SER A 276 9.75 17.50 17.73
CA SER A 276 9.48 16.37 18.62
C SER A 276 8.39 15.43 18.13
N PHE A 277 7.57 15.81 17.15
CA PHE A 277 6.53 14.96 16.60
C PHE A 277 6.66 14.68 15.10
N VAL A 278 7.65 15.29 14.43
CA VAL A 278 7.95 15.05 13.03
C VAL A 278 9.22 14.21 12.94
N LYS A 279 9.07 12.97 12.49
CA LYS A 279 10.17 12.04 12.24
C LYS A 279 10.54 12.03 10.76
N GLU A 280 11.81 12.15 10.46
CA GLU A 280 12.36 11.94 9.13
C GLU A 280 12.56 10.45 8.91
N ILE A 281 11.98 9.90 7.84
CA ILE A 281 12.15 8.50 7.45
C ILE A 281 13.12 8.48 6.29
N THR A 282 14.26 7.84 6.49
CA THR A 282 15.28 7.67 5.44
C THR A 282 14.84 6.64 4.39
N ASN A 283 15.47 6.67 3.24
CA ASN A 283 15.22 5.67 2.19
C ASN A 283 15.45 4.25 2.72
N TYR A 284 16.51 4.03 3.52
CA TYR A 284 16.80 2.73 4.12
C TYR A 284 15.70 2.27 5.08
N GLU A 285 15.27 3.14 5.99
CA GLU A 285 14.20 2.82 6.96
C GLU A 285 12.89 2.48 6.27
N TYR A 286 12.54 3.22 5.21
CA TYR A 286 11.36 2.95 4.42
C TYR A 286 11.41 1.57 3.77
N GLU A 287 12.49 1.27 3.04
CA GLU A 287 12.65 -0.03 2.37
C GLU A 287 12.71 -1.18 3.38
N LEU A 288 13.41 -0.98 4.49
CA LEU A 288 13.47 -1.96 5.57
C LEU A 288 12.08 -2.21 6.19
N SER A 289 11.25 -1.17 6.32
CA SER A 289 9.88 -1.33 6.82
C SER A 289 9.02 -2.16 5.86
N LEU A 290 9.17 -1.96 4.54
CA LEU A 290 8.49 -2.76 3.52
C LEU A 290 8.95 -4.22 3.56
N GLU A 291 10.26 -4.45 3.72
CA GLU A 291 10.83 -5.78 3.81
C GLU A 291 10.39 -6.52 5.08
N ASN A 292 10.33 -5.82 6.20
CA ASN A 292 9.85 -6.37 7.46
C ASN A 292 8.36 -6.74 7.42
N LYS A 293 7.53 -6.00 6.69
CA LYS A 293 6.11 -6.35 6.48
C LYS A 293 5.93 -7.70 5.78
N LYS A 294 6.87 -8.11 4.92
CA LYS A 294 6.85 -9.42 4.26
C LYS A 294 7.15 -10.58 5.22
N ARG A 295 7.75 -10.30 6.39
CA ARG A 295 8.06 -11.32 7.40
C ARG A 295 6.84 -11.83 8.16
N ASP A 296 5.79 -11.02 8.25
CA ASP A 296 4.55 -11.39 8.90
C ASP A 296 3.63 -12.12 7.91
N ILE A 297 3.59 -13.44 8.03
CA ILE A 297 2.82 -14.32 7.15
C ILE A 297 1.73 -15.07 7.94
N TYR A 298 0.80 -15.65 7.20
CA TYR A 298 -0.25 -16.51 7.72
C TYR A 298 -0.05 -17.94 7.24
N LEU A 299 -0.07 -18.88 8.15
CA LEU A 299 0.07 -20.30 7.85
C LEU A 299 -1.26 -21.02 8.07
N LEU A 300 -1.70 -21.79 7.10
CA LEU A 300 -2.91 -22.60 7.24
C LEU A 300 -2.72 -23.63 8.36
N LYS A 301 -3.63 -23.71 9.32
CA LYS A 301 -3.53 -24.67 10.41
C LYS A 301 -3.50 -26.12 9.90
N PRO A 302 -2.65 -26.99 10.46
CA PRO A 302 -2.42 -28.34 9.94
C PRO A 302 -3.69 -29.19 9.78
N ARG A 303 -4.68 -28.99 10.64
CA ARG A 303 -5.97 -29.71 10.58
C ARG A 303 -6.76 -29.49 9.27
N TYR A 304 -6.47 -28.42 8.54
CA TYR A 304 -7.16 -28.10 7.26
C TYR A 304 -6.38 -28.49 6.02
N LEU A 305 -5.17 -29.05 6.15
CA LEU A 305 -4.35 -29.48 5.00
C LEU A 305 -5.08 -30.46 4.09
N ASN A 306 -5.83 -31.41 4.67
CA ASN A 306 -6.57 -32.40 3.88
C ASN A 306 -7.64 -31.75 2.99
N VAL A 307 -8.25 -30.64 3.42
CA VAL A 307 -9.20 -29.89 2.60
C VAL A 307 -8.51 -29.33 1.37
N VAL A 308 -7.36 -28.70 1.58
CA VAL A 308 -6.56 -28.12 0.47
C VAL A 308 -6.06 -29.21 -0.47
N PHE A 309 -5.63 -30.37 0.03
CA PHE A 309 -5.22 -31.50 -0.83
C PHE A 309 -6.38 -32.03 -1.67
N ASN A 310 -7.57 -32.17 -1.10
CA ASN A 310 -8.78 -32.58 -1.83
C ASN A 310 -9.19 -31.54 -2.87
N ASP A 311 -9.10 -30.26 -2.56
CA ASP A 311 -9.38 -29.18 -3.49
C ASP A 311 -8.40 -29.20 -4.67
N MET A 312 -7.10 -29.42 -4.39
CA MET A 312 -6.09 -29.57 -5.44
C MET A 312 -6.37 -30.79 -6.34
N ASP A 313 -6.74 -31.93 -5.74
CA ASP A 313 -7.12 -33.14 -6.50
C ASP A 313 -8.34 -32.90 -7.41
N ASN A 314 -9.22 -31.97 -7.08
CA ASN A 314 -10.39 -31.61 -7.89
C ASN A 314 -10.11 -30.54 -8.95
N ILE A 315 -9.22 -29.59 -8.66
CA ILE A 315 -8.92 -28.44 -9.52
C ILE A 315 -7.87 -28.78 -10.58
N MET A 316 -6.85 -29.57 -10.22
CA MET A 316 -5.71 -29.83 -11.10
C MET A 316 -6.03 -30.72 -12.29
N PRO A 317 -6.83 -31.80 -12.20
CA PRO A 317 -7.14 -32.63 -13.35
C PRO A 317 -7.83 -31.88 -14.48
N TYR A 318 -7.57 -32.31 -15.71
CA TYR A 318 -8.33 -31.84 -16.87
C TYR A 318 -9.72 -32.47 -16.89
N LYS A 319 -10.73 -31.69 -17.16
CA LYS A 319 -12.11 -32.17 -17.37
C LYS A 319 -12.29 -32.60 -18.83
N LYS A 320 -13.06 -33.68 -19.06
CA LYS A 320 -13.48 -34.08 -20.39
C LYS A 320 -14.29 -32.95 -21.06
N GLY A 321 -14.14 -32.76 -22.36
CA GLY A 321 -14.96 -31.74 -23.07
C GLY A 321 -14.19 -30.92 -24.11
N SER A 322 -12.91 -31.16 -24.32
CA SER A 322 -12.15 -30.53 -25.43
C SER A 322 -11.44 -31.58 -26.29
N VAL A 323 -11.27 -31.30 -27.59
CA VAL A 323 -10.53 -32.13 -28.55
C VAL A 323 -9.09 -32.40 -28.09
N GLN A 324 -8.55 -31.45 -27.32
CA GLN A 324 -7.19 -31.52 -26.75
C GLN A 324 -7.07 -32.45 -25.53
N TYR A 325 -8.18 -32.91 -24.96
CA TYR A 325 -8.17 -33.79 -23.80
C TYR A 325 -7.66 -35.18 -24.18
N ARG A 326 -6.64 -35.67 -23.51
CA ARG A 326 -6.14 -37.06 -23.62
C ARG A 326 -6.52 -37.89 -22.41
N ASN A 327 -6.23 -37.38 -21.22
CA ASN A 327 -6.67 -37.95 -19.95
C ASN A 327 -6.67 -36.89 -18.86
N ALA A 328 -7.03 -37.24 -17.62
CA ALA A 328 -7.10 -36.29 -16.49
C ALA A 328 -5.78 -35.56 -16.21
N THR A 329 -4.65 -36.15 -16.58
CA THR A 329 -3.32 -35.57 -16.31
C THR A 329 -2.60 -35.07 -17.55
N LEU A 330 -3.21 -35.19 -18.74
CA LEU A 330 -2.60 -34.85 -20.01
C LEU A 330 -3.55 -34.22 -21.00
N LYS A 331 -3.13 -33.09 -21.56
CA LYS A 331 -3.77 -32.37 -22.65
C LYS A 331 -2.77 -32.16 -23.79
N ARG A 332 -3.20 -32.20 -25.06
CA ARG A 332 -2.34 -31.93 -26.20
C ARG A 332 -2.65 -30.59 -26.83
N GLY A 333 -1.64 -29.79 -27.14
CA GLY A 333 -1.76 -28.55 -27.86
C GLY A 333 -1.73 -28.75 -29.38
N ASP A 334 -2.82 -29.21 -29.95
CA ASP A 334 -2.84 -29.58 -31.40
C ASP A 334 -2.82 -28.38 -32.35
N ASN A 335 -3.06 -27.14 -31.89
CA ASN A 335 -3.24 -25.99 -32.77
C ASN A 335 -2.61 -24.71 -32.24
N ILE A 336 -1.42 -24.78 -31.72
CA ILE A 336 -0.64 -23.56 -31.58
C ILE A 336 0.08 -23.32 -32.91
N ARG A 337 -0.68 -22.95 -33.94
CA ARG A 337 -0.11 -22.17 -35.03
C ARG A 337 0.19 -20.78 -34.42
N LEU A 338 1.35 -20.67 -33.83
CA LEU A 338 1.74 -19.40 -33.23
C LEU A 338 2.19 -18.38 -34.26
N TYR A 339 2.39 -18.77 -35.52
CA TYR A 339 2.77 -17.82 -36.57
C TYR A 339 2.38 -18.33 -37.95
N GLU A 340 1.60 -17.64 -38.65
CA GLU A 340 1.89 -17.22 -40.01
C GLU A 340 2.49 -15.84 -40.00
#